data_51112924c914a895718b7df4966ae6c3
#
_entry.id   51112924c914a895718b7df4966ae6c3
#
_cell.length_a   1.000
_cell.length_b   1.000
_cell.length_c   1.000
_cell.angle_alpha   90.00
_cell.angle_beta   90.00
_cell.angle_gamma   90.00
#
_symmetry.space_group_name_H-M   'P 1'
#
loop_
_entity.id
_entity.type
_entity.pdbx_description
1 polymer ?
#
loop_
_entity_poly.entity_id
_entity_poly.type
_entity_poly.pdbx_seq_one_letter_code
_entity_poly.pdbx_strand_id
1 'polypeptide(L)'
;MFLTRSTSSPARRRVSTVALAAALTAGVAATGSLTAAPAEAAGSVELPALRPAVQHPGAPVPVPFGPDRYVGYISDISSHGFGIYYDVVAGFNDITRLHRDILDQNLDTVVRVNTSATPEQVARAQVDAAADDGGLLSALSDAFGADLGQALRDGLAEGRLPKTQALLDSGWLSRAGGLASSTFAEKAIFNYDRPFVVAPDRIVRHEDGVHRFYQPESKAFPSGHTNQATWVTTLLAVMLPELGPQILARGSESGYNRMVMGVHYPLDVIGGRMTGTAAAADRWNDPRMRDALTQASQELRAELEWRTGRPLAETVAQQAPYRDTATAVREYTDRMHYDFPQIGATQQPMIVPQAAPDLLITRFPELSYEQRAEVLRRTAIPSGYPLDDQSPAGSWQRLDLAAAMAADVQVAPDGGMTVNGA
;
A
#
# COMPACT_ATOMS: atom_id res chain seq x y z
N MET A 1 69.04 -10.90 -14.53
CA MET A 1 68.54 -10.80 -13.13
C MET A 1 67.08 -10.37 -13.23
N PHE A 2 66.20 -11.37 -13.28
CA PHE A 2 64.75 -11.17 -13.53
C PHE A 2 64.04 -11.06 -12.20
N LEU A 3 63.33 -9.95 -11.96
CA LEU A 3 62.40 -9.77 -10.85
C LEU A 3 60.96 -9.96 -11.34
N THR A 4 60.38 -11.06 -10.91
CA THR A 4 58.95 -11.39 -11.09
C THR A 4 58.11 -10.57 -10.14
N ARG A 5 57.17 -9.78 -10.68
CA ARG A 5 56.09 -9.14 -9.88
C ARG A 5 54.92 -10.11 -9.69
N SER A 6 54.64 -10.43 -8.46
CA SER A 6 53.44 -11.13 -8.04
C SER A 6 52.27 -10.13 -7.96
N THR A 7 51.22 -10.37 -8.75
CA THR A 7 49.93 -9.66 -8.67
C THR A 7 48.97 -10.45 -7.81
N SER A 8 48.72 -10.00 -6.58
CA SER A 8 47.67 -10.51 -5.73
C SER A 8 46.33 -9.91 -6.11
N SER A 9 45.42 -10.73 -6.59
CA SER A 9 44.03 -10.41 -6.84
C SER A 9 43.22 -10.36 -5.53
N PRO A 10 42.34 -9.39 -5.30
CA PRO A 10 41.51 -9.37 -4.11
C PRO A 10 40.38 -10.40 -4.23
N ALA A 11 40.34 -11.34 -3.31
CA ALA A 11 39.26 -12.31 -3.16
C ALA A 11 37.94 -11.58 -2.84
N ARG A 12 37.01 -11.59 -3.79
CA ARG A 12 35.62 -11.22 -3.54
C ARG A 12 35.02 -12.20 -2.54
N ARG A 13 34.69 -11.72 -1.34
CA ARG A 13 33.86 -12.47 -0.40
C ARG A 13 32.46 -12.60 -1.01
N ARG A 14 32.14 -13.78 -1.50
CA ARG A 14 30.75 -14.19 -1.75
C ARG A 14 30.12 -14.42 -0.38
N VAL A 15 29.23 -13.52 0.03
CA VAL A 15 28.34 -13.75 1.15
C VAL A 15 27.34 -14.80 0.67
N SER A 16 27.36 -15.95 1.34
CA SER A 16 26.57 -17.12 0.96
C SER A 16 25.09 -16.84 1.22
N THR A 17 24.31 -16.74 0.19
CA THR A 17 22.83 -16.64 0.17
C THR A 17 22.12 -17.92 0.65
N VAL A 18 22.86 -18.89 1.20
CA VAL A 18 22.34 -20.21 1.59
C VAL A 18 21.73 -20.23 3.00
N ALA A 19 21.96 -19.21 3.82
CA ALA A 19 21.51 -19.24 5.22
C ALA A 19 20.02 -18.92 5.43
N LEU A 20 19.36 -18.24 4.49
CA LEU A 20 17.95 -17.84 4.64
C LEU A 20 16.96 -18.93 4.18
N ALA A 21 17.35 -19.77 3.23
CA ALA A 21 16.50 -20.90 2.79
C ALA A 21 16.41 -22.02 3.85
N ALA A 22 17.41 -22.15 4.73
CA ALA A 22 17.42 -23.17 5.79
C ALA A 22 16.49 -22.85 6.97
N ALA A 23 16.12 -21.59 7.19
CA ALA A 23 15.23 -21.21 8.29
C ALA A 23 13.74 -21.47 7.99
N LEU A 24 13.34 -21.51 6.71
CA LEU A 24 11.97 -21.81 6.30
C LEU A 24 11.68 -23.32 6.20
N THR A 25 12.71 -24.18 6.06
CA THR A 25 12.55 -25.62 5.99
C THR A 25 12.74 -26.35 7.34
N ALA A 26 13.30 -25.70 8.36
CA ALA A 26 13.51 -26.29 9.69
C ALA A 26 12.23 -26.33 10.56
N GLY A 27 11.14 -25.69 10.13
CA GLY A 27 9.87 -25.65 10.88
C GLY A 27 8.96 -26.88 10.70
N VAL A 28 9.31 -27.85 9.85
CA VAL A 28 8.41 -28.99 9.51
C VAL A 28 8.94 -30.35 9.98
N ALA A 29 10.11 -30.45 10.58
CA ALA A 29 10.71 -31.73 10.98
C ALA A 29 10.96 -31.87 12.48
N ALA A 30 10.01 -31.46 13.36
CA ALA A 30 9.96 -31.89 14.75
C ALA A 30 8.75 -32.83 14.91
N THR A 31 8.88 -34.08 14.52
CA THR A 31 7.94 -35.15 14.88
C THR A 31 8.16 -35.53 16.36
N GLY A 32 7.66 -34.75 17.27
CA GLY A 32 7.36 -35.19 18.61
C GLY A 32 6.02 -35.91 18.59
N SER A 33 5.97 -37.17 19.08
CA SER A 33 4.74 -37.92 19.27
C SER A 33 3.78 -37.16 20.17
N LEU A 34 2.82 -36.43 19.60
CA LEU A 34 1.69 -35.87 20.29
C LEU A 34 0.65 -37.00 20.43
N THR A 35 0.48 -37.50 21.64
CA THR A 35 -0.71 -38.28 22.00
C THR A 35 -1.94 -37.41 21.71
N ALA A 36 -2.74 -37.87 20.75
CA ALA A 36 -3.98 -37.17 20.39
C ALA A 36 -4.92 -37.16 21.59
N ALA A 37 -5.11 -35.97 22.16
CA ALA A 37 -6.31 -35.70 22.93
C ALA A 37 -7.51 -35.78 21.98
N PRO A 38 -8.70 -36.27 22.45
CA PRO A 38 -9.88 -36.34 21.59
C PRO A 38 -10.18 -34.92 21.09
N ALA A 39 -10.27 -34.77 19.77
CA ALA A 39 -10.69 -33.55 19.14
C ALA A 39 -12.13 -33.27 19.62
N GLU A 40 -12.26 -32.33 20.55
CA GLU A 40 -13.54 -31.63 20.72
C GLU A 40 -13.85 -31.02 19.36
N ALA A 41 -15.06 -31.28 18.88
CA ALA A 41 -15.54 -30.91 17.57
C ALA A 41 -15.16 -29.43 17.31
N ALA A 42 -14.21 -29.25 16.41
CA ALA A 42 -13.98 -27.95 15.81
C ALA A 42 -15.34 -27.48 15.30
N GLY A 43 -15.86 -26.41 15.88
CA GLY A 43 -17.10 -25.83 15.41
C GLY A 43 -16.99 -25.66 13.91
N SER A 44 -17.97 -26.15 13.17
CA SER A 44 -18.05 -25.98 11.74
C SER A 44 -17.79 -24.52 11.43
N VAL A 45 -16.67 -24.22 10.79
CA VAL A 45 -16.44 -22.91 10.19
C VAL A 45 -17.55 -22.80 9.15
N GLU A 46 -18.62 -22.10 9.51
CA GLU A 46 -19.65 -21.75 8.57
C GLU A 46 -18.99 -20.81 7.56
N LEU A 47 -18.65 -21.37 6.40
CA LEU A 47 -18.20 -20.55 5.27
C LEU A 47 -19.30 -19.51 5.05
N PRO A 48 -19.00 -18.22 5.00
CA PRO A 48 -19.99 -17.19 4.76
C PRO A 48 -20.80 -17.63 3.54
N ALA A 49 -22.10 -17.84 3.73
CA ALA A 49 -22.99 -18.24 2.65
C ALA A 49 -22.83 -17.18 1.57
N LEU A 50 -22.39 -17.60 0.38
CA LEU A 50 -22.32 -16.73 -0.80
C LEU A 50 -23.73 -16.21 -1.02
N ARG A 51 -24.02 -15.02 -0.53
CA ARG A 51 -25.30 -14.37 -0.77
C ARG A 51 -25.37 -14.05 -2.25
N PRO A 52 -26.42 -14.49 -2.95
CA PRO A 52 -26.61 -14.10 -4.33
C PRO A 52 -26.63 -12.56 -4.42
N ALA A 53 -25.97 -12.01 -5.42
CA ALA A 53 -26.05 -10.57 -5.69
C ALA A 53 -27.52 -10.13 -5.88
N VAL A 54 -27.87 -9.01 -5.27
CA VAL A 54 -29.22 -8.42 -5.45
C VAL A 54 -29.37 -8.01 -6.89
N GLN A 55 -30.48 -8.40 -7.52
CA GLN A 55 -30.78 -8.07 -8.91
C GLN A 55 -31.73 -6.89 -8.98
N HIS A 56 -31.43 -5.93 -9.86
CA HIS A 56 -32.28 -4.78 -10.13
C HIS A 56 -32.60 -4.69 -11.62
N PRO A 57 -33.80 -4.30 -12.00
CA PRO A 57 -34.17 -4.08 -13.43
C PRO A 57 -33.25 -3.02 -14.04
N GLY A 58 -32.66 -3.32 -15.20
CA GLY A 58 -31.80 -2.41 -15.94
C GLY A 58 -30.38 -2.22 -15.38
N ALA A 59 -30.06 -2.89 -14.25
CA ALA A 59 -28.71 -2.85 -13.69
C ALA A 59 -27.73 -3.75 -14.45
N PRO A 60 -26.42 -3.46 -14.41
CA PRO A 60 -25.40 -4.39 -14.86
C PRO A 60 -25.55 -5.74 -14.15
N VAL A 61 -25.33 -6.84 -14.84
CA VAL A 61 -25.38 -8.17 -14.21
C VAL A 61 -24.05 -8.46 -13.52
N PRO A 62 -24.04 -8.71 -12.19
CA PRO A 62 -22.82 -9.07 -11.49
C PRO A 62 -22.33 -10.45 -11.94
N VAL A 63 -21.09 -10.51 -12.44
CA VAL A 63 -20.48 -11.75 -12.92
C VAL A 63 -19.15 -11.96 -12.19
N PRO A 64 -19.06 -12.93 -11.25
CA PRO A 64 -17.80 -13.24 -10.57
C PRO A 64 -16.78 -13.81 -11.55
N PHE A 65 -15.51 -13.85 -11.14
CA PHE A 65 -14.50 -14.60 -11.89
C PHE A 65 -14.85 -16.08 -11.95
N GLY A 66 -14.53 -16.72 -13.07
CA GLY A 66 -14.64 -18.17 -13.20
C GLY A 66 -13.65 -18.90 -12.28
N PRO A 67 -13.90 -20.17 -11.90
CA PRO A 67 -13.03 -20.92 -11.02
C PRO A 67 -11.57 -21.05 -11.51
N ASP A 68 -11.35 -21.07 -12.82
CA ASP A 68 -10.05 -21.07 -13.48
C ASP A 68 -9.24 -19.80 -13.19
N ARG A 69 -9.92 -18.73 -12.80
CA ARG A 69 -9.31 -17.46 -12.48
C ARG A 69 -8.83 -17.35 -11.03
N TYR A 70 -9.22 -18.25 -10.15
CA TYR A 70 -8.74 -18.28 -8.77
C TYR A 70 -7.38 -18.98 -8.62
N VAL A 71 -6.99 -19.82 -9.56
CA VAL A 71 -5.71 -20.52 -9.57
C VAL A 71 -4.77 -19.81 -10.53
N GLY A 72 -3.62 -19.33 -10.03
CA GLY A 72 -2.58 -18.70 -10.85
C GLY A 72 -2.75 -17.21 -11.14
N TYR A 73 -3.66 -16.52 -10.45
CA TYR A 73 -3.70 -15.05 -10.41
C TYR A 73 -2.70 -14.45 -9.44
N ILE A 74 -2.19 -15.26 -8.58
CA ILE A 74 -1.19 -14.80 -7.64
C ILE A 74 0.10 -14.75 -8.42
N SER A 75 0.44 -13.59 -8.91
CA SER A 75 1.84 -13.29 -9.02
C SER A 75 2.34 -13.08 -7.60
N ASP A 76 2.54 -14.18 -6.89
CA ASP A 76 3.41 -14.17 -5.71
C ASP A 76 4.86 -13.95 -6.14
N ILE A 77 5.08 -13.71 -7.43
CA ILE A 77 6.34 -13.34 -8.03
C ILE A 77 6.40 -11.83 -8.02
N SER A 78 6.85 -11.30 -6.90
CA SER A 78 7.32 -9.93 -6.80
C SER A 78 8.57 -9.74 -7.68
N SER A 79 8.77 -8.53 -8.21
CA SER A 79 10.05 -8.12 -8.80
C SER A 79 11.18 -8.06 -7.75
N HIS A 80 10.84 -8.13 -6.47
CA HIS A 80 11.73 -8.18 -5.34
C HIS A 80 12.05 -9.62 -4.92
N GLY A 81 13.25 -9.85 -4.36
CA GLY A 81 13.73 -11.18 -4.05
C GLY A 81 12.78 -11.99 -3.14
N PHE A 82 12.44 -13.19 -3.55
CA PHE A 82 11.56 -14.13 -2.83
C PHE A 82 10.13 -13.62 -2.56
N GLY A 83 9.66 -12.60 -3.30
CA GLY A 83 8.33 -12.05 -3.13
C GLY A 83 8.16 -11.17 -1.90
N ILE A 84 9.22 -10.81 -1.19
CA ILE A 84 9.21 -9.90 -0.05
C ILE A 84 9.77 -8.53 -0.48
N TYR A 85 9.35 -7.48 0.22
CA TYR A 85 9.72 -6.10 -0.10
C TYR A 85 10.77 -5.53 0.86
N TYR A 86 11.61 -6.39 1.43
CA TYR A 86 12.67 -5.99 2.36
C TYR A 86 13.63 -4.97 1.76
N ASP A 87 14.06 -5.15 0.52
CA ASP A 87 14.98 -4.25 -0.18
C ASP A 87 14.40 -2.85 -0.37
N VAL A 88 13.07 -2.73 -0.54
CA VAL A 88 12.36 -1.43 -0.62
C VAL A 88 12.53 -0.60 0.66
N VAL A 89 12.67 -1.25 1.82
CA VAL A 89 12.69 -0.60 3.13
C VAL A 89 13.98 -0.89 3.93
N ALA A 90 14.98 -1.49 3.30
CA ALA A 90 16.25 -1.90 3.94
C ALA A 90 17.00 -0.73 4.61
N GLY A 91 16.80 0.49 4.13
CA GLY A 91 17.35 1.72 4.70
C GLY A 91 16.98 1.95 6.16
N PHE A 92 15.93 1.30 6.67
CA PHE A 92 15.58 1.36 8.09
C PHE A 92 16.66 0.82 9.02
N ASN A 93 17.49 -0.12 8.55
CA ASN A 93 18.63 -0.61 9.33
C ASN A 93 19.66 0.50 9.61
N ASP A 94 19.92 1.37 8.64
CA ASP A 94 20.83 2.49 8.82
C ASP A 94 20.24 3.54 9.75
N ILE A 95 18.95 3.82 9.64
CA ILE A 95 18.26 4.73 10.55
C ILE A 95 18.35 4.22 11.99
N THR A 96 18.06 2.96 12.24
CA THR A 96 18.10 2.40 13.60
C THR A 96 19.51 2.37 14.20
N ARG A 97 20.53 2.30 13.37
CA ARG A 97 21.93 2.22 13.78
C ARG A 97 22.59 3.59 13.92
N LEU A 98 22.27 4.56 13.07
CA LEU A 98 23.03 5.80 12.89
C LEU A 98 22.28 7.06 13.27
N HIS A 99 20.94 7.04 13.31
CA HIS A 99 20.10 8.24 13.41
C HIS A 99 19.17 8.17 14.62
N ARG A 100 19.76 8.22 15.82
CA ARG A 100 19.01 8.20 17.09
C ARG A 100 18.04 9.36 17.21
N ASP A 101 18.43 10.54 16.74
CA ASP A 101 17.62 11.75 16.68
C ASP A 101 16.35 11.55 15.86
N ILE A 102 16.43 10.84 14.73
CA ILE A 102 15.27 10.49 13.90
C ILE A 102 14.35 9.51 14.64
N LEU A 103 14.89 8.54 15.38
CA LEU A 103 14.08 7.62 16.18
C LEU A 103 13.39 8.32 17.35
N ASP A 104 14.02 9.30 17.96
CA ASP A 104 13.43 10.09 19.04
C ASP A 104 12.28 10.97 18.46
N GLN A 105 12.50 11.65 17.33
CA GLN A 105 11.43 12.37 16.61
C GLN A 105 10.29 11.45 16.17
N ASN A 106 10.61 10.23 15.73
CA ASN A 106 9.65 9.19 15.32
C ASN A 106 8.68 8.85 16.48
N LEU A 107 9.22 8.68 17.69
CA LEU A 107 8.41 8.46 18.90
C LEU A 107 7.64 9.72 19.32
N ASP A 108 8.27 10.89 19.34
CA ASP A 108 7.61 12.12 19.76
C ASP A 108 6.46 12.50 18.83
N THR A 109 6.59 12.25 17.53
CA THR A 109 5.53 12.50 16.55
C THR A 109 4.32 11.60 16.79
N VAL A 110 4.49 10.28 16.99
CA VAL A 110 3.34 9.42 17.29
C VAL A 110 2.68 9.77 18.61
N VAL A 111 3.45 10.11 19.64
CA VAL A 111 2.89 10.57 20.93
C VAL A 111 2.05 11.83 20.72
N ARG A 112 2.56 12.83 20.02
CA ARG A 112 1.84 14.06 19.71
C ARG A 112 0.56 13.79 18.95
N VAL A 113 0.60 12.99 17.88
CA VAL A 113 -0.58 12.65 17.06
C VAL A 113 -1.63 11.91 17.88
N ASN A 114 -1.22 10.90 18.65
CA ASN A 114 -2.11 10.09 19.45
C ASN A 114 -2.78 10.88 20.58
N THR A 115 -2.01 11.70 21.31
CA THR A 115 -2.55 12.45 22.46
C THR A 115 -3.36 13.69 22.07
N SER A 116 -3.19 14.23 20.85
CA SER A 116 -3.94 15.37 20.34
C SER A 116 -5.15 14.98 19.48
N ALA A 117 -5.41 13.68 19.30
CA ALA A 117 -6.49 13.21 18.45
C ALA A 117 -7.88 13.58 19.00
N THR A 118 -8.76 14.08 18.13
CA THR A 118 -10.14 14.34 18.49
C THR A 118 -10.95 13.06 18.55
N PRO A 119 -12.09 13.03 19.25
CA PRO A 119 -12.98 11.85 19.28
C PRO A 119 -13.37 11.37 17.89
N GLU A 120 -13.60 12.27 16.94
CA GLU A 120 -13.97 11.95 15.56
C GLU A 120 -12.80 11.28 14.82
N GLN A 121 -11.57 11.77 15.03
CA GLN A 121 -10.36 11.16 14.48
C GLN A 121 -10.15 9.75 15.05
N VAL A 122 -10.36 9.58 16.35
CA VAL A 122 -10.28 8.27 17.02
C VAL A 122 -11.31 7.30 16.44
N ALA A 123 -12.58 7.70 16.34
CA ALA A 123 -13.63 6.86 15.78
C ALA A 123 -13.31 6.43 14.33
N ARG A 124 -12.82 7.36 13.52
CA ARG A 124 -12.38 7.06 12.15
C ARG A 124 -11.19 6.10 12.11
N ALA A 125 -10.21 6.30 13.00
CA ALA A 125 -9.05 5.43 13.10
C ALA A 125 -9.41 4.01 13.56
N GLN A 126 -10.41 3.86 14.43
CA GLN A 126 -10.94 2.56 14.84
C GLN A 126 -11.63 1.83 13.67
N VAL A 127 -12.42 2.53 12.84
CA VAL A 127 -13.04 1.96 11.64
C VAL A 127 -11.96 1.46 10.67
N ASP A 128 -10.95 2.28 10.39
CA ASP A 128 -9.83 1.87 9.52
C ASP A 128 -9.04 0.69 10.11
N ALA A 129 -8.90 0.63 11.43
CA ALA A 129 -8.18 -0.44 12.11
C ALA A 129 -8.94 -1.77 12.09
N ALA A 130 -10.25 -1.73 12.11
CA ALA A 130 -11.12 -2.91 12.10
C ALA A 130 -11.34 -3.49 10.69
N ALA A 131 -10.93 -2.79 9.64
CA ALA A 131 -11.21 -3.15 8.26
C ALA A 131 -10.15 -4.07 7.60
N ASP A 132 -9.15 -4.55 8.34
CA ASP A 132 -8.06 -5.37 7.80
C ASP A 132 -8.49 -6.79 7.40
N ASP A 133 -9.48 -7.36 8.06
CA ASP A 133 -10.03 -8.69 7.76
C ASP A 133 -11.11 -8.68 6.66
N GLY A 134 -11.50 -7.51 6.19
CA GLY A 134 -12.53 -7.28 5.17
C GLY A 134 -13.29 -5.99 5.42
N GLY A 135 -13.92 -5.46 4.38
CA GLY A 135 -14.67 -4.20 4.45
C GLY A 135 -13.80 -2.94 4.27
N LEU A 136 -12.54 -3.09 3.87
CA LEU A 136 -11.64 -1.97 3.62
C LEU A 136 -12.16 -1.04 2.52
N LEU A 137 -12.77 -1.57 1.46
CA LEU A 137 -13.39 -0.75 0.40
C LEU A 137 -14.53 0.11 0.95
N SER A 138 -15.34 -0.43 1.88
CA SER A 138 -16.39 0.35 2.56
C SER A 138 -15.81 1.44 3.45
N ALA A 139 -14.75 1.14 4.21
CA ALA A 139 -14.07 2.10 5.06
C ALA A 139 -13.40 3.24 4.26
N LEU A 140 -12.92 2.95 3.05
CA LEU A 140 -12.26 3.90 2.16
C LEU A 140 -13.22 4.58 1.16
N SER A 141 -14.52 4.22 1.17
CA SER A 141 -15.48 4.62 0.14
C SER A 141 -15.70 6.12 0.03
N ASP A 142 -15.50 6.86 1.09
CA ASP A 142 -15.61 8.33 1.10
C ASP A 142 -14.59 9.02 0.19
N ALA A 143 -13.47 8.35 -0.15
CA ALA A 143 -12.53 8.81 -1.17
C ALA A 143 -13.18 9.09 -2.53
N PHE A 144 -14.29 8.42 -2.82
CA PHE A 144 -15.03 8.54 -4.06
C PHE A 144 -15.94 9.78 -4.12
N GLY A 145 -16.08 10.51 -3.01
CA GLY A 145 -17.02 11.60 -2.85
C GLY A 145 -18.39 11.15 -2.35
N ALA A 146 -19.34 12.05 -2.27
CA ALA A 146 -20.62 11.80 -1.63
C ALA A 146 -21.47 10.74 -2.37
N ASP A 147 -21.73 10.98 -3.67
CA ASP A 147 -22.65 10.15 -4.45
C ASP A 147 -22.01 8.81 -4.82
N LEU A 148 -20.78 8.85 -5.36
CA LEU A 148 -20.06 7.65 -5.76
C LEU A 148 -19.63 6.79 -4.56
N GLY A 149 -19.30 7.42 -3.43
CA GLY A 149 -19.01 6.70 -2.19
C GLY A 149 -20.20 5.94 -1.65
N GLN A 150 -21.40 6.53 -1.71
CA GLN A 150 -22.64 5.84 -1.34
C GLN A 150 -22.93 4.71 -2.33
N ALA A 151 -22.82 4.97 -3.64
CA ALA A 151 -23.02 3.96 -4.68
C ALA A 151 -22.09 2.75 -4.52
N LEU A 152 -20.82 2.99 -4.14
CA LEU A 152 -19.87 1.93 -3.84
C LEU A 152 -20.32 1.08 -2.64
N ARG A 153 -20.67 1.72 -1.52
CA ARG A 153 -21.15 1.00 -0.31
C ARG A 153 -22.38 0.14 -0.60
N ASP A 154 -23.34 0.69 -1.34
CA ASP A 154 -24.56 -0.04 -1.69
C ASP A 154 -24.24 -1.24 -2.60
N GLY A 155 -23.36 -1.06 -3.61
CA GLY A 155 -22.92 -2.14 -4.48
C GLY A 155 -22.20 -3.26 -3.74
N LEU A 156 -21.34 -2.91 -2.79
CA LEU A 156 -20.65 -3.87 -1.92
C LEU A 156 -21.64 -4.62 -1.01
N ALA A 157 -22.55 -3.91 -0.35
CA ALA A 157 -23.54 -4.50 0.56
C ALA A 157 -24.50 -5.46 -0.16
N GLU A 158 -24.83 -5.19 -1.41
CA GLU A 158 -25.70 -6.01 -2.27
C GLU A 158 -24.95 -7.13 -3.02
N GLY A 159 -23.63 -7.27 -2.82
CA GLY A 159 -22.79 -8.29 -3.48
C GLY A 159 -22.69 -8.09 -4.99
N ARG A 160 -22.83 -6.87 -5.47
CA ARG A 160 -22.88 -6.54 -6.90
C ARG A 160 -21.52 -6.23 -7.52
N LEU A 161 -20.47 -6.26 -6.72
CA LEU A 161 -19.08 -6.01 -7.13
C LEU A 161 -18.16 -7.23 -6.85
N PRO A 162 -18.53 -8.44 -7.34
CA PRO A 162 -17.85 -9.66 -6.97
C PRO A 162 -16.38 -9.72 -7.42
N LYS A 163 -16.03 -9.14 -8.56
CA LYS A 163 -14.63 -9.09 -9.03
C LYS A 163 -13.81 -8.10 -8.20
N THR A 164 -14.36 -6.91 -7.96
CA THR A 164 -13.73 -5.86 -7.15
C THR A 164 -13.49 -6.35 -5.73
N GLN A 165 -14.50 -6.98 -5.09
CA GLN A 165 -14.35 -7.56 -3.76
C GLN A 165 -13.32 -8.69 -3.72
N ALA A 166 -13.34 -9.61 -4.68
CA ALA A 166 -12.39 -10.71 -4.72
C ALA A 166 -10.92 -10.24 -4.85
N LEU A 167 -10.67 -9.14 -5.55
CA LEU A 167 -9.32 -8.61 -5.74
C LEU A 167 -8.87 -7.70 -4.59
N LEU A 168 -9.75 -6.90 -4.01
CA LEU A 168 -9.36 -5.76 -3.17
C LEU A 168 -9.94 -5.78 -1.76
N ASP A 169 -10.98 -6.57 -1.45
CA ASP A 169 -11.73 -6.45 -0.18
C ASP A 169 -11.87 -7.76 0.62
N SER A 170 -11.08 -8.76 0.34
CA SER A 170 -11.10 -10.04 1.06
C SER A 170 -10.03 -10.12 2.16
N GLY A 171 -9.69 -8.99 2.77
CA GLY A 171 -8.66 -8.89 3.81
C GLY A 171 -7.31 -9.44 3.32
N TRP A 172 -6.64 -10.18 4.17
CA TRP A 172 -5.36 -10.84 3.86
C TRP A 172 -5.45 -11.89 2.73
N LEU A 173 -6.66 -12.32 2.40
CA LEU A 173 -6.93 -13.25 1.30
C LEU A 173 -7.26 -12.55 -0.01
N SER A 174 -7.23 -11.23 -0.05
CA SER A 174 -7.45 -10.46 -1.28
C SER A 174 -6.47 -10.86 -2.36
N ARG A 175 -6.99 -11.18 -3.53
CA ARG A 175 -6.18 -11.77 -4.62
C ARG A 175 -5.10 -10.83 -5.14
N ALA A 176 -5.39 -9.52 -5.19
CA ALA A 176 -4.39 -8.55 -5.61
C ALA A 176 -3.35 -8.26 -4.53
N GLY A 177 -3.62 -8.54 -3.25
CA GLY A 177 -2.65 -8.47 -2.17
C GLY A 177 -1.78 -9.71 -2.10
N GLY A 178 -2.37 -10.84 -1.70
CA GLY A 178 -1.68 -12.10 -1.45
C GLY A 178 -0.73 -12.04 -0.24
N LEU A 179 -0.14 -13.17 0.10
CA LEU A 179 0.81 -13.27 1.21
C LEU A 179 2.10 -12.48 0.95
N ALA A 180 2.53 -12.40 -0.31
CA ALA A 180 3.76 -11.72 -0.70
C ALA A 180 3.71 -10.20 -0.44
N SER A 181 2.53 -9.58 -0.44
CA SER A 181 2.36 -8.17 -0.10
C SER A 181 2.11 -7.93 1.38
N SER A 182 2.03 -8.97 2.22
CA SER A 182 1.99 -8.81 3.66
C SER A 182 3.37 -8.37 4.18
N THR A 183 3.38 -7.62 5.27
CA THR A 183 4.64 -7.16 5.88
C THR A 183 5.19 -8.14 6.93
N PHE A 184 4.75 -9.38 6.90
CA PHE A 184 5.08 -10.37 7.93
C PHE A 184 6.58 -10.70 7.98
N ALA A 185 7.19 -10.91 6.81
CA ALA A 185 8.61 -11.25 6.73
C ALA A 185 9.50 -10.08 7.17
N GLU A 186 9.21 -8.87 6.71
CA GLU A 186 9.91 -7.65 7.07
C GLU A 186 9.81 -7.38 8.57
N LYS A 187 8.63 -7.54 9.17
CA LYS A 187 8.44 -7.40 10.63
C LYS A 187 9.29 -8.37 11.44
N ALA A 188 9.41 -9.61 10.97
CA ALA A 188 10.25 -10.62 11.63
C ALA A 188 11.74 -10.26 11.53
N ILE A 189 12.19 -9.69 10.40
CA ILE A 189 13.59 -9.29 10.18
C ILE A 189 13.96 -8.06 11.00
N PHE A 190 13.14 -6.99 10.93
CA PHE A 190 13.45 -5.73 11.64
C PHE A 190 13.19 -5.82 13.13
N ASN A 191 12.26 -6.65 13.59
CA ASN A 191 11.92 -6.91 14.99
C ASN A 191 11.76 -5.63 15.83
N TYR A 192 11.16 -4.58 15.28
CA TYR A 192 11.03 -3.26 15.90
C TYR A 192 9.76 -3.17 16.75
N ASP A 193 9.89 -2.80 18.02
CA ASP A 193 8.77 -2.78 18.96
C ASP A 193 7.81 -1.61 18.72
N ARG A 194 6.54 -1.80 19.08
CA ARG A 194 5.48 -0.81 18.89
C ARG A 194 5.55 0.37 19.86
N PRO A 195 5.04 1.57 19.51
CA PRO A 195 5.05 2.75 20.40
C PRO A 195 4.41 2.49 21.76
N PHE A 196 3.27 1.81 21.80
CA PHE A 196 2.56 1.50 23.05
C PHE A 196 3.29 0.46 23.94
N VAL A 197 4.26 -0.26 23.39
CA VAL A 197 5.14 -1.18 24.13
C VAL A 197 6.34 -0.42 24.70
N VAL A 198 6.95 0.44 23.88
CA VAL A 198 8.17 1.18 24.25
C VAL A 198 7.88 2.34 25.21
N ALA A 199 6.75 3.02 25.03
CA ALA A 199 6.35 4.18 25.80
C ALA A 199 4.89 4.07 26.30
N PRO A 200 4.57 3.05 27.12
CA PRO A 200 3.18 2.76 27.55
C PRO A 200 2.50 3.92 28.29
N ASP A 201 3.28 4.70 29.02
CA ASP A 201 2.77 5.84 29.79
C ASP A 201 2.58 7.11 28.95
N ARG A 202 3.04 7.13 27.70
CA ARG A 202 2.94 8.26 26.78
C ARG A 202 1.90 8.05 25.68
N ILE A 203 1.40 6.82 25.49
CA ILE A 203 0.45 6.46 24.45
C ILE A 203 -0.92 6.16 25.07
N VAL A 204 -1.93 6.89 24.63
CA VAL A 204 -3.34 6.61 24.96
C VAL A 204 -3.83 5.44 24.11
N ARG A 205 -4.35 4.39 24.74
CA ARG A 205 -4.97 3.26 24.03
C ARG A 205 -6.44 3.57 23.75
N HIS A 206 -6.79 3.70 22.50
CA HIS A 206 -8.13 3.96 22.02
C HIS A 206 -8.86 2.63 21.72
N GLU A 207 -9.23 1.91 22.80
CA GLU A 207 -9.98 0.64 22.70
C GLU A 207 -11.44 0.91 22.35
N ASP A 208 -12.06 0.03 21.55
CA ASP A 208 -13.50 0.07 21.26
C ASP A 208 -14.30 -1.01 22.02
N GLY A 209 -13.62 -1.86 22.78
CA GLY A 209 -14.20 -2.95 23.55
C GLY A 209 -14.62 -4.17 22.71
N VAL A 210 -14.40 -4.16 21.40
CA VAL A 210 -14.76 -5.23 20.45
C VAL A 210 -13.52 -5.82 19.79
N HIS A 211 -12.67 -4.97 19.21
CA HIS A 211 -11.52 -5.40 18.45
C HIS A 211 -10.24 -5.38 19.29
N ARG A 212 -9.33 -6.30 18.98
CA ARG A 212 -8.02 -6.37 19.64
C ARG A 212 -6.98 -5.55 18.87
N PHE A 213 -6.97 -4.24 19.06
CA PHE A 213 -6.07 -3.34 18.35
C PHE A 213 -4.60 -3.39 18.83
N TYR A 214 -4.38 -3.68 20.13
CA TYR A 214 -3.06 -3.59 20.77
C TYR A 214 -2.48 -4.98 21.01
N GLN A 215 -1.67 -5.45 20.06
CA GLN A 215 -1.00 -6.76 20.08
C GLN A 215 0.50 -6.56 20.28
N PRO A 216 1.04 -6.72 21.51
CA PRO A 216 2.45 -6.45 21.81
C PRO A 216 3.40 -7.41 21.11
N GLU A 217 2.94 -8.61 20.76
CA GLU A 217 3.67 -9.62 20.01
C GLU A 217 3.89 -9.24 18.53
N SER A 218 3.03 -8.39 17.98
CA SER A 218 3.14 -7.91 16.60
C SER A 218 4.13 -6.74 16.51
N LYS A 219 5.11 -6.84 15.63
CA LYS A 219 6.15 -5.81 15.45
C LYS A 219 5.66 -4.61 14.64
N ALA A 220 6.39 -3.49 14.77
CA ALA A 220 5.97 -2.21 14.22
C ALA A 220 6.32 -2.06 12.74
N PHE A 221 7.59 -2.16 12.38
CA PHE A 221 8.09 -1.79 11.05
C PHE A 221 8.12 -2.96 10.06
N PRO A 222 7.64 -2.75 8.80
CA PRO A 222 6.77 -1.66 8.36
C PRO A 222 5.30 -1.91 8.74
N SER A 223 4.43 -0.89 8.61
CA SER A 223 3.02 -1.00 8.96
C SER A 223 2.24 -1.85 7.95
N GLY A 224 1.66 -2.99 8.42
CA GLY A 224 0.85 -3.88 7.57
C GLY A 224 -0.47 -3.26 7.12
N HIS A 225 -1.19 -2.57 8.01
CA HIS A 225 -2.43 -1.85 7.65
C HIS A 225 -2.16 -0.74 6.64
N THR A 226 -1.07 0.03 6.81
CA THR A 226 -0.70 1.05 5.83
C THR A 226 -0.32 0.42 4.49
N ASN A 227 0.42 -0.67 4.50
CA ASN A 227 0.75 -1.43 3.29
C ASN A 227 -0.54 -1.84 2.56
N GLN A 228 -1.49 -2.46 3.27
CA GLN A 228 -2.76 -2.91 2.69
C GLN A 228 -3.59 -1.74 2.15
N ALA A 229 -3.81 -0.69 2.93
CA ALA A 229 -4.53 0.49 2.46
C ALA A 229 -3.85 1.12 1.24
N THR A 230 -2.52 1.12 1.19
CA THR A 230 -1.76 1.70 0.08
C THR A 230 -1.89 0.88 -1.20
N TRP A 231 -1.66 -0.45 -1.17
CA TRP A 231 -1.78 -1.20 -2.42
C TRP A 231 -3.22 -1.22 -2.93
N VAL A 232 -4.24 -1.26 -2.05
CA VAL A 232 -5.65 -1.15 -2.45
C VAL A 232 -5.94 0.19 -3.11
N THR A 233 -5.58 1.29 -2.44
CA THR A 233 -5.86 2.64 -2.99
C THR A 233 -5.02 2.98 -4.22
N THR A 234 -3.80 2.47 -4.33
CA THR A 234 -2.99 2.62 -5.54
C THR A 234 -3.65 1.91 -6.73
N LEU A 235 -4.10 0.66 -6.56
CA LEU A 235 -4.79 -0.07 -7.63
C LEU A 235 -6.14 0.57 -7.96
N LEU A 236 -6.92 1.03 -6.96
CA LEU A 236 -8.15 1.79 -7.20
C LEU A 236 -7.90 3.08 -7.96
N ALA A 237 -6.83 3.82 -7.64
CA ALA A 237 -6.46 5.04 -8.35
C ALA A 237 -6.07 4.77 -9.81
N VAL A 238 -5.42 3.62 -10.08
CA VAL A 238 -5.17 3.16 -11.45
C VAL A 238 -6.48 2.77 -12.16
N MET A 239 -7.42 2.14 -11.48
CA MET A 239 -8.73 1.75 -12.03
C MET A 239 -9.64 2.94 -12.28
N LEU A 240 -9.54 3.99 -11.47
CA LEU A 240 -10.38 5.20 -11.48
C LEU A 240 -9.50 6.46 -11.41
N PRO A 241 -8.71 6.76 -12.46
CA PRO A 241 -7.76 7.88 -12.43
C PRO A 241 -8.42 9.26 -12.28
N GLU A 242 -9.73 9.38 -12.55
CA GLU A 242 -10.51 10.58 -12.32
C GLU A 242 -10.59 11.00 -10.85
N LEU A 243 -10.43 10.03 -9.94
CA LEU A 243 -10.43 10.19 -8.48
C LEU A 243 -9.06 9.87 -7.87
N GLY A 244 -8.03 9.67 -8.69
CA GLY A 244 -6.72 9.20 -8.27
C GLY A 244 -6.15 9.93 -7.05
N PRO A 245 -6.02 11.27 -7.06
CA PRO A 245 -5.49 12.02 -5.92
C PRO A 245 -6.30 11.82 -4.63
N GLN A 246 -7.64 11.81 -4.71
CA GLN A 246 -8.53 11.64 -3.57
C GLN A 246 -8.41 10.24 -2.96
N ILE A 247 -8.38 9.22 -3.80
CA ILE A 247 -8.24 7.82 -3.38
C ILE A 247 -6.89 7.61 -2.68
N LEU A 248 -5.81 8.14 -3.25
CA LEU A 248 -4.46 8.04 -2.68
C LEU A 248 -4.36 8.81 -1.34
N ALA A 249 -4.94 10.01 -1.26
CA ALA A 249 -4.98 10.79 -0.03
C ALA A 249 -5.72 10.05 1.09
N ARG A 250 -6.84 9.40 0.77
CA ARG A 250 -7.61 8.61 1.74
C ARG A 250 -6.83 7.37 2.22
N GLY A 251 -6.12 6.68 1.33
CA GLY A 251 -5.21 5.60 1.71
C GLY A 251 -4.10 6.07 2.64
N SER A 252 -3.53 7.25 2.38
CA SER A 252 -2.51 7.84 3.26
C SER A 252 -3.09 8.27 4.62
N GLU A 253 -4.36 8.70 4.68
CA GLU A 253 -5.06 8.98 5.93
C GLU A 253 -5.24 7.71 6.78
N SER A 254 -5.58 6.57 6.15
CA SER A 254 -5.65 5.29 6.85
C SER A 254 -4.30 4.92 7.50
N GLY A 255 -3.19 5.18 6.81
CA GLY A 255 -1.85 5.07 7.40
C GLY A 255 -1.63 6.02 8.58
N TYR A 256 -2.01 7.31 8.45
CA TYR A 256 -1.93 8.29 9.53
C TYR A 256 -2.75 7.86 10.76
N ASN A 257 -3.90 7.26 10.54
CA ASN A 257 -4.79 6.77 11.59
C ASN A 257 -4.13 5.67 12.46
N ARG A 258 -3.09 5.00 11.96
CA ARG A 258 -2.28 4.07 12.79
C ARG A 258 -1.47 4.81 13.86
N MET A 259 -1.08 6.06 13.60
CA MET A 259 -0.45 6.91 14.62
C MET A 259 -1.49 7.47 15.59
N VAL A 260 -2.69 7.83 15.13
CA VAL A 260 -3.82 8.19 16.00
C VAL A 260 -4.08 7.07 17.02
N MET A 261 -4.11 5.82 16.58
CA MET A 261 -4.22 4.65 17.46
C MET A 261 -2.97 4.39 18.34
N GLY A 262 -1.84 5.06 18.09
CA GLY A 262 -0.60 4.84 18.84
C GLY A 262 0.04 3.47 18.63
N VAL A 263 -0.28 2.77 17.54
CA VAL A 263 0.20 1.42 17.24
C VAL A 263 1.35 1.38 16.24
N HIS A 264 1.63 2.49 15.56
CA HIS A 264 2.73 2.64 14.59
C HIS A 264 3.38 4.02 14.69
N TYR A 265 4.66 4.06 14.35
CA TYR A 265 5.42 5.30 14.19
C TYR A 265 5.28 5.86 12.77
N PRO A 266 5.62 7.15 12.52
CA PRO A 266 5.69 7.72 11.18
C PRO A 266 6.54 6.91 10.20
N LEU A 267 7.73 6.45 10.60
CA LEU A 267 8.60 5.63 9.74
C LEU A 267 7.96 4.30 9.35
N ASP A 268 7.17 3.67 10.25
CA ASP A 268 6.43 2.44 9.92
C ASP A 268 5.38 2.71 8.83
N VAL A 269 4.72 3.86 8.92
CA VAL A 269 3.71 4.31 7.95
C VAL A 269 4.36 4.60 6.60
N ILE A 270 5.49 5.31 6.59
CA ILE A 270 6.27 5.54 5.36
C ILE A 270 6.69 4.22 4.74
N GLY A 271 7.28 3.30 5.53
CA GLY A 271 7.69 1.97 5.05
C GLY A 271 6.51 1.13 4.53
N GLY A 272 5.36 1.20 5.20
CA GLY A 272 4.12 0.55 4.76
C GLY A 272 3.62 1.12 3.42
N ARG A 273 3.70 2.44 3.22
CA ARG A 273 3.37 3.09 1.94
C ARG A 273 4.33 2.64 0.83
N MET A 274 5.63 2.63 1.10
CA MET A 274 6.63 2.22 0.11
C MET A 274 6.41 0.78 -0.36
N THR A 275 6.27 -0.16 0.57
CA THR A 275 6.03 -1.58 0.25
C THR A 275 4.66 -1.81 -0.40
N GLY A 276 3.62 -1.08 0.03
CA GLY A 276 2.29 -1.14 -0.57
C GLY A 276 2.26 -0.62 -2.01
N THR A 277 3.00 0.47 -2.29
CA THR A 277 3.11 1.01 -3.65
C THR A 277 3.91 0.07 -4.55
N ALA A 278 5.00 -0.52 -4.06
CA ALA A 278 5.77 -1.52 -4.79
C ALA A 278 4.93 -2.77 -5.10
N ALA A 279 4.16 -3.25 -4.12
CA ALA A 279 3.23 -4.37 -4.33
C ALA A 279 2.17 -4.05 -5.40
N ALA A 280 1.55 -2.87 -5.36
CA ALA A 280 0.59 -2.45 -6.37
C ALA A 280 1.21 -2.39 -7.77
N ALA A 281 2.44 -1.87 -7.88
CA ALA A 281 3.16 -1.82 -9.15
C ALA A 281 3.45 -3.23 -9.69
N ASP A 282 3.90 -4.15 -8.87
CA ASP A 282 4.12 -5.55 -9.27
C ASP A 282 2.82 -6.19 -9.78
N ARG A 283 1.71 -5.99 -9.06
CA ARG A 283 0.40 -6.53 -9.44
C ARG A 283 -0.09 -5.97 -10.76
N TRP A 284 0.05 -4.65 -10.95
CA TRP A 284 -0.34 -4.01 -12.19
C TRP A 284 0.54 -4.40 -13.37
N ASN A 285 1.81 -4.69 -13.15
CA ASN A 285 2.75 -5.13 -14.17
C ASN A 285 2.63 -6.62 -14.54
N ASP A 286 1.96 -7.44 -13.72
CA ASP A 286 1.61 -8.81 -14.09
C ASP A 286 0.46 -8.80 -15.12
N PRO A 287 0.66 -9.34 -16.34
CA PRO A 287 -0.37 -9.25 -17.39
C PRO A 287 -1.70 -9.91 -17.02
N ARG A 288 -1.67 -10.99 -16.22
CA ARG A 288 -2.87 -11.71 -15.81
C ARG A 288 -3.62 -10.96 -14.72
N MET A 289 -2.89 -10.37 -13.77
CA MET A 289 -3.49 -9.54 -12.73
C MET A 289 -4.01 -8.24 -13.31
N ARG A 290 -3.29 -7.61 -14.24
CA ARG A 290 -3.77 -6.43 -14.98
C ARG A 290 -5.08 -6.70 -15.72
N ASP A 291 -5.22 -7.86 -16.38
CA ASP A 291 -6.48 -8.26 -17.02
C ASP A 291 -7.62 -8.36 -15.99
N ALA A 292 -7.37 -8.99 -14.84
CA ALA A 292 -8.36 -9.11 -13.78
C ALA A 292 -8.76 -7.74 -13.20
N LEU A 293 -7.78 -6.87 -12.93
CA LEU A 293 -8.01 -5.51 -12.45
C LEU A 293 -8.77 -4.65 -13.47
N THR A 294 -8.48 -4.83 -14.76
CA THR A 294 -9.23 -4.17 -15.84
C THR A 294 -10.70 -4.60 -15.86
N GLN A 295 -10.98 -5.89 -15.70
CA GLN A 295 -12.35 -6.39 -15.59
C GLN A 295 -13.06 -5.88 -14.34
N ALA A 296 -12.36 -5.79 -13.19
CA ALA A 296 -12.92 -5.20 -11.98
C ALA A 296 -13.18 -3.69 -12.14
N SER A 297 -12.29 -2.97 -12.84
CA SER A 297 -12.52 -1.55 -13.16
C SER A 297 -13.78 -1.36 -14.01
N GLN A 298 -14.01 -2.20 -15.01
CA GLN A 298 -15.22 -2.16 -15.83
C GLN A 298 -16.48 -2.47 -15.01
N GLU A 299 -16.44 -3.49 -14.15
CA GLU A 299 -17.53 -3.81 -13.23
C GLU A 299 -17.85 -2.64 -12.30
N LEU A 300 -16.83 -2.07 -11.65
CA LEU A 300 -16.98 -0.95 -10.72
C LEU A 300 -17.56 0.29 -11.42
N ARG A 301 -17.02 0.69 -12.57
CA ARG A 301 -17.52 1.83 -13.35
C ARG A 301 -19.00 1.65 -13.76
N ALA A 302 -19.34 0.49 -14.29
CA ALA A 302 -20.71 0.20 -14.72
C ALA A 302 -21.71 0.27 -13.56
N GLU A 303 -21.33 -0.26 -12.39
CA GLU A 303 -22.19 -0.21 -11.21
C GLU A 303 -22.35 1.23 -10.67
N LEU A 304 -21.25 2.00 -10.60
CA LEU A 304 -21.28 3.38 -10.13
C LEU A 304 -22.12 4.28 -11.07
N GLU A 305 -21.96 4.15 -12.40
CA GLU A 305 -22.71 4.91 -13.39
C GLU A 305 -24.20 4.54 -13.38
N TRP A 306 -24.50 3.24 -13.24
CA TRP A 306 -25.90 2.80 -13.13
C TRP A 306 -26.57 3.38 -11.88
N ARG A 307 -25.91 3.34 -10.72
CA ARG A 307 -26.48 3.85 -9.46
C ARG A 307 -26.66 5.36 -9.45
N THR A 308 -25.74 6.09 -10.04
CA THR A 308 -25.82 7.56 -10.10
C THR A 308 -26.66 8.05 -11.28
N GLY A 309 -26.99 7.18 -12.25
CA GLY A 309 -27.73 7.52 -13.47
C GLY A 309 -26.99 8.46 -14.41
N ARG A 310 -25.67 8.60 -14.25
CA ARG A 310 -24.81 9.55 -14.98
C ARG A 310 -23.44 8.93 -15.28
N PRO A 311 -22.75 9.38 -16.35
CA PRO A 311 -21.35 9.02 -16.59
C PRO A 311 -20.47 9.38 -15.36
N LEU A 312 -19.45 8.55 -15.10
CA LEU A 312 -18.57 8.72 -13.96
C LEU A 312 -17.93 10.13 -13.90
N ALA A 313 -17.39 10.60 -15.01
CA ALA A 313 -16.74 11.92 -15.08
C ALA A 313 -17.71 13.07 -14.75
N GLU A 314 -18.96 12.97 -15.15
CA GLU A 314 -20.00 13.97 -14.83
C GLU A 314 -20.32 13.94 -13.33
N THR A 315 -20.47 12.76 -12.76
CA THR A 315 -20.72 12.61 -11.31
C THR A 315 -19.55 13.17 -10.49
N VAL A 316 -18.31 12.87 -10.87
CA VAL A 316 -17.09 13.43 -10.22
C VAL A 316 -17.10 14.96 -10.24
N ALA A 317 -17.51 15.56 -11.36
CA ALA A 317 -17.53 17.02 -11.50
C ALA A 317 -18.63 17.71 -10.67
N GLN A 318 -19.73 17.01 -10.38
CA GLN A 318 -20.95 17.62 -9.78
C GLN A 318 -21.11 17.29 -8.27
N GLN A 319 -20.54 16.19 -7.80
CA GLN A 319 -20.68 15.78 -6.39
C GLN A 319 -19.74 16.54 -5.46
N ALA A 320 -20.03 16.49 -4.15
CA ALA A 320 -19.09 16.93 -3.11
C ALA A 320 -17.91 15.93 -3.05
N PRO A 321 -16.67 16.38 -3.31
CA PRO A 321 -15.50 15.50 -3.24
C PRO A 321 -15.13 15.20 -1.77
N TYR A 322 -14.38 14.11 -1.56
CA TYR A 322 -13.73 13.83 -0.27
C TYR A 322 -12.78 14.97 0.15
N ARG A 323 -11.95 15.40 -0.78
CA ARG A 323 -11.05 16.57 -0.72
C ARG A 323 -10.99 17.19 -2.11
N ASP A 324 -10.82 18.48 -2.22
CA ASP A 324 -10.36 19.06 -3.47
C ASP A 324 -8.97 18.53 -3.84
N THR A 325 -8.65 18.55 -5.12
CA THR A 325 -7.41 17.92 -5.61
C THR A 325 -6.16 18.52 -4.99
N ALA A 326 -6.09 19.84 -4.81
CA ALA A 326 -4.93 20.51 -4.23
C ALA A 326 -4.72 20.11 -2.75
N THR A 327 -5.80 20.00 -1.99
CA THR A 327 -5.78 19.52 -0.61
C THR A 327 -5.39 18.05 -0.54
N ALA A 328 -5.93 17.19 -1.42
CA ALA A 328 -5.58 15.77 -1.47
C ALA A 328 -4.09 15.56 -1.75
N VAL A 329 -3.54 16.27 -2.73
CA VAL A 329 -2.10 16.23 -3.05
C VAL A 329 -1.27 16.68 -1.87
N ARG A 330 -1.57 17.86 -1.29
CA ARG A 330 -0.81 18.41 -0.15
C ARG A 330 -0.80 17.43 1.04
N GLU A 331 -1.97 16.90 1.44
CA GLU A 331 -2.06 15.97 2.57
C GLU A 331 -1.30 14.66 2.30
N TYR A 332 -1.32 14.16 1.07
CA TYR A 332 -0.54 12.98 0.68
C TYR A 332 0.96 13.27 0.76
N THR A 333 1.41 14.38 0.18
CA THR A 333 2.82 14.81 0.16
C THR A 333 3.36 15.00 1.59
N ASP A 334 2.62 15.72 2.46
CA ASP A 334 3.02 15.96 3.85
C ASP A 334 3.22 14.63 4.62
N ARG A 335 2.36 13.65 4.37
CA ARG A 335 2.45 12.31 4.97
C ARG A 335 3.57 11.43 4.36
N MET A 336 4.27 11.90 3.34
CA MET A 336 5.44 11.20 2.80
C MET A 336 6.68 11.38 3.66
N HIS A 337 6.79 12.44 4.46
CA HIS A 337 7.97 12.72 5.27
C HIS A 337 7.68 13.14 6.72
N TYR A 338 6.44 13.45 7.12
CA TYR A 338 6.04 13.76 8.51
C TYR A 338 6.98 14.74 9.22
N ASP A 339 7.40 15.80 8.56
CA ASP A 339 8.35 16.82 9.06
C ASP A 339 9.76 16.28 9.44
N PHE A 340 10.12 15.07 9.03
CA PHE A 340 11.50 14.60 9.19
C PHE A 340 12.47 15.48 8.40
N PRO A 341 13.65 15.75 8.94
CA PRO A 341 14.70 16.44 8.20
C PRO A 341 15.29 15.52 7.12
N GLN A 342 15.91 16.13 6.12
CA GLN A 342 16.74 15.43 5.17
C GLN A 342 18.05 15.00 5.87
N ILE A 343 18.32 13.70 5.88
CA ILE A 343 19.51 13.09 6.51
C ILE A 343 20.48 12.51 5.48
N GLY A 344 20.06 12.40 4.23
CA GLY A 344 20.86 11.92 3.10
C GLY A 344 21.29 13.02 2.15
N ALA A 345 21.86 12.64 0.99
CA ALA A 345 22.26 13.59 -0.03
C ALA A 345 21.05 14.33 -0.63
N THR A 346 21.12 15.65 -0.61
CA THR A 346 20.06 16.53 -1.11
C THR A 346 20.28 16.86 -2.61
N GLN A 347 19.26 17.42 -3.27
CA GLN A 347 19.31 17.88 -4.65
C GLN A 347 19.69 16.78 -5.67
N GLN A 348 19.43 15.52 -5.31
CA GLN A 348 19.66 14.42 -6.25
C GLN A 348 18.42 14.22 -7.13
N PRO A 349 18.60 14.00 -8.45
CA PRO A 349 17.49 13.61 -9.30
C PRO A 349 16.89 12.30 -8.81
N MET A 350 15.55 12.15 -8.94
CA MET A 350 14.91 10.90 -8.57
C MET A 350 15.29 9.78 -9.55
N ILE A 351 15.76 8.66 -9.03
CA ILE A 351 15.80 7.40 -9.77
C ILE A 351 14.45 6.74 -9.59
N VAL A 352 13.69 6.65 -10.69
CA VAL A 352 12.32 6.09 -10.66
C VAL A 352 12.42 4.58 -10.65
N PRO A 353 11.75 3.89 -9.68
CA PRO A 353 11.69 2.43 -9.68
C PRO A 353 11.09 1.90 -10.99
N GLN A 354 11.68 0.86 -11.54
CA GLN A 354 11.34 0.34 -12.88
C GLN A 354 9.85 -0.04 -13.01
N ALA A 355 9.21 -0.54 -11.97
CA ALA A 355 7.81 -0.93 -12.02
C ALA A 355 6.81 0.25 -11.88
N ALA A 356 7.27 1.43 -11.46
CA ALA A 356 6.39 2.54 -11.08
C ALA A 356 5.71 3.28 -12.25
N PRO A 357 6.33 3.50 -13.43
CA PRO A 357 5.72 4.30 -14.51
C PRO A 357 4.39 3.76 -15.01
N ASP A 358 4.17 2.46 -14.97
CA ASP A 358 2.93 1.85 -15.43
C ASP A 358 1.74 2.08 -14.47
N LEU A 359 1.97 2.57 -13.25
CA LEU A 359 0.92 3.06 -12.36
C LEU A 359 0.20 4.31 -12.91
N LEU A 360 0.80 5.00 -13.88
CA LEU A 360 0.21 6.17 -14.54
C LEU A 360 -0.44 5.86 -15.91
N ILE A 361 -0.43 4.61 -16.37
CA ILE A 361 -0.84 4.26 -17.73
C ILE A 361 -2.31 4.58 -18.02
N THR A 362 -3.19 4.48 -17.04
CA THR A 362 -4.62 4.79 -17.19
C THR A 362 -4.91 6.28 -17.08
N ARG A 363 -4.06 7.02 -16.38
CA ARG A 363 -4.16 8.48 -16.27
C ARG A 363 -3.62 9.19 -17.51
N PHE A 364 -2.55 8.64 -18.09
CA PHE A 364 -1.87 9.18 -19.27
C PHE A 364 -1.62 8.06 -20.30
N PRO A 365 -2.68 7.54 -20.92
CA PRO A 365 -2.57 6.43 -21.88
C PRO A 365 -1.77 6.80 -23.13
N GLU A 366 -1.69 8.08 -23.46
CA GLU A 366 -0.97 8.62 -24.62
C GLU A 366 0.55 8.73 -24.37
N LEU A 367 0.99 8.73 -23.11
CA LEU A 367 2.42 8.88 -22.79
C LEU A 367 3.16 7.55 -22.91
N SER A 368 4.41 7.62 -23.42
CA SER A 368 5.33 6.49 -23.37
C SER A 368 5.72 6.13 -21.93
N TYR A 369 6.35 4.97 -21.76
CA TYR A 369 6.89 4.57 -20.46
C TYR A 369 7.88 5.60 -19.91
N GLU A 370 8.80 6.10 -20.75
CA GLU A 370 9.81 7.10 -20.39
C GLU A 370 9.18 8.44 -20.00
N GLN A 371 8.13 8.83 -20.71
CA GLN A 371 7.38 10.05 -20.40
C GLN A 371 6.63 9.93 -19.07
N ARG A 372 6.01 8.79 -18.78
CA ARG A 372 5.42 8.53 -17.45
C ARG A 372 6.46 8.51 -16.35
N ALA A 373 7.65 7.95 -16.59
CA ALA A 373 8.78 8.02 -15.66
C ALA A 373 9.22 9.47 -15.41
N GLU A 374 9.22 10.31 -16.46
CA GLU A 374 9.55 11.74 -16.31
C GLU A 374 8.48 12.48 -15.49
N VAL A 375 7.19 12.19 -15.65
CA VAL A 375 6.14 12.74 -14.76
C VAL A 375 6.43 12.40 -13.30
N LEU A 376 6.73 11.13 -13.01
CA LEU A 376 7.07 10.70 -11.64
C LEU A 376 8.33 11.42 -11.10
N ARG A 377 9.32 11.64 -11.94
CA ARG A 377 10.55 12.34 -11.55
C ARG A 377 10.30 13.80 -11.22
N ARG A 378 9.47 14.49 -12.00
CA ARG A 378 9.17 15.93 -11.80
C ARG A 378 8.20 16.20 -10.66
N THR A 379 7.40 15.22 -10.29
CA THR A 379 6.45 15.34 -9.17
C THR A 379 7.00 14.76 -7.86
N ALA A 380 8.19 14.17 -7.87
CA ALA A 380 8.82 13.57 -6.71
C ALA A 380 9.12 14.58 -5.61
N ILE A 381 9.00 14.16 -4.35
CA ILE A 381 9.49 14.98 -3.23
C ILE A 381 11.04 15.09 -3.27
N PRO A 382 11.62 16.10 -2.62
CA PRO A 382 13.08 16.29 -2.57
C PRO A 382 13.80 15.04 -2.04
N SER A 383 15.08 14.89 -2.42
CA SER A 383 15.94 13.78 -1.98
C SER A 383 16.42 13.94 -0.55
N GLY A 384 16.83 12.82 0.06
CA GLY A 384 17.55 12.81 1.35
C GLY A 384 16.67 12.65 2.58
N TYR A 385 15.36 12.52 2.45
CA TYR A 385 14.49 12.16 3.58
C TYR A 385 14.76 10.72 4.07
N PRO A 386 14.41 10.38 5.32
CA PRO A 386 14.55 9.00 5.81
C PRO A 386 13.91 7.98 4.86
N LEU A 387 14.59 6.87 4.62
CA LEU A 387 14.23 5.79 3.69
C LEU A 387 14.34 6.15 2.18
N ASP A 388 14.85 7.35 1.82
CA ASP A 388 15.17 7.63 0.43
C ASP A 388 16.29 6.68 -0.07
N ASP A 389 16.05 6.03 -1.20
CA ASP A 389 17.02 5.14 -1.84
C ASP A 389 17.52 5.77 -3.15
N GLN A 390 18.80 6.13 -3.17
CA GLN A 390 19.47 6.71 -4.34
C GLN A 390 20.30 5.68 -5.11
N SER A 391 20.08 4.40 -4.86
CA SER A 391 20.64 3.30 -5.63
C SER A 391 19.94 3.16 -7.00
N PRO A 392 20.49 2.36 -7.93
CA PRO A 392 19.84 2.06 -9.19
C PRO A 392 18.47 1.40 -9.08
N ALA A 393 18.10 0.84 -7.91
CA ALA A 393 16.76 0.27 -7.65
C ALA A 393 15.67 1.35 -7.67
N GLY A 394 16.03 2.58 -7.31
CA GLY A 394 15.13 3.72 -7.29
C GLY A 394 14.37 3.91 -5.98
N SER A 395 13.85 5.10 -5.79
CA SER A 395 13.27 5.54 -4.53
C SER A 395 11.74 5.42 -4.51
N TRP A 396 11.23 4.41 -3.86
CA TRP A 396 9.80 4.30 -3.53
C TRP A 396 9.34 5.35 -2.52
N GLN A 397 10.26 5.83 -1.67
CA GLN A 397 9.96 6.87 -0.69
C GLN A 397 9.57 8.18 -1.35
N ARG A 398 10.26 8.56 -2.45
CA ARG A 398 10.07 9.86 -3.14
C ARG A 398 8.89 9.88 -4.10
N LEU A 399 8.24 8.75 -4.34
CA LEU A 399 7.19 8.58 -5.34
C LEU A 399 5.88 9.24 -4.87
N ASP A 400 5.64 10.50 -5.26
CA ASP A 400 4.39 11.22 -5.00
C ASP A 400 3.36 10.91 -6.09
N LEU A 401 2.63 9.80 -5.90
CA LEU A 401 1.62 9.38 -6.86
C LEU A 401 0.41 10.33 -6.92
N ALA A 402 0.06 10.99 -5.81
CA ALA A 402 -1.06 11.93 -5.81
C ALA A 402 -0.72 13.16 -6.66
N ALA A 403 0.48 13.71 -6.51
CA ALA A 403 0.97 14.80 -7.35
C ALA A 403 1.11 14.37 -8.82
N ALA A 404 1.61 13.16 -9.07
CA ALA A 404 1.75 12.62 -10.42
C ALA A 404 0.39 12.46 -11.13
N MET A 405 -0.62 11.91 -10.45
CA MET A 405 -1.97 11.76 -11.02
C MET A 405 -2.71 13.07 -11.19
N ALA A 406 -2.38 14.10 -10.38
CA ALA A 406 -2.93 15.45 -10.50
C ALA A 406 -2.22 16.31 -11.56
N ALA A 407 -1.07 15.87 -12.07
CA ALA A 407 -0.22 16.68 -12.94
C ALA A 407 -0.93 17.10 -14.24
N ASP A 408 -0.69 18.36 -14.64
CA ASP A 408 -0.93 18.85 -15.99
C ASP A 408 0.31 18.55 -16.85
N VAL A 409 0.12 17.69 -17.85
CA VAL A 409 1.21 17.24 -18.73
C VAL A 409 0.91 17.65 -20.15
N GLN A 410 1.87 18.35 -20.77
CA GLN A 410 1.78 18.74 -22.16
C GLN A 410 3.00 18.22 -22.90
N VAL A 411 2.75 17.58 -24.05
CA VAL A 411 3.80 17.07 -24.93
C VAL A 411 3.81 17.89 -26.20
N ALA A 412 4.94 18.53 -26.47
CA ALA A 412 5.16 19.32 -27.68
C ALA A 412 5.40 18.43 -28.89
N PRO A 413 5.16 18.92 -30.14
CA PRO A 413 5.38 18.14 -31.36
C PRO A 413 6.81 17.65 -31.59
N ASP A 414 7.80 18.33 -30.99
CA ASP A 414 9.21 17.94 -31.02
C ASP A 414 9.59 16.91 -29.96
N GLY A 415 8.62 16.43 -29.16
CA GLY A 415 8.81 15.47 -28.08
C GLY A 415 9.20 16.10 -26.75
N GLY A 416 9.35 17.43 -26.65
CA GLY A 416 9.52 18.13 -25.40
C GLY A 416 8.29 17.96 -24.50
N MET A 417 8.50 17.87 -23.18
CA MET A 417 7.41 17.67 -22.23
C MET A 417 7.49 18.70 -21.10
N THR A 418 6.35 19.30 -20.76
CA THR A 418 6.19 20.09 -19.53
C THR A 418 5.25 19.38 -18.56
N VAL A 419 5.56 19.50 -17.28
CA VAL A 419 4.74 18.99 -16.17
C VAL A 419 4.47 20.15 -15.23
N ASN A 420 3.19 20.49 -15.03
CA ASN A 420 2.77 21.65 -14.23
C ASN A 420 3.40 22.98 -14.71
N GLY A 421 3.61 23.11 -16.03
CA GLY A 421 4.14 24.32 -16.65
C GLY A 421 5.67 24.50 -16.58
N ALA A 422 6.41 23.52 -16.06
CA ALA A 422 7.89 23.54 -15.98
C ALA A 422 8.54 22.51 -16.90
#